data_b79bf1e01bfce4b84a4227b7a5d64aef
#
_entry.id   b79bf1e01bfce4b84a4227b7a5d64aef
#
_cell.length_a   1.000
_cell.length_b   1.000
_cell.length_c   1.000
_cell.angle_alpha   90.00
_cell.angle_beta   90.00
_cell.angle_gamma   90.00
#
_symmetry.space_group_name_H-M   'P 1'
#
loop_
_entity.id
_entity.type
_entity.pdbx_description
1 polymer ?
#
loop_
_entity_poly.entity_id
_entity_poly.type
_entity_poly.pdbx_seq_one_letter_code
_entity_poly.pdbx_strand_id
1 'polypeptide(L)'
;LFPYTTLFRSDVIRVQEALVSSILVLPIDALFIIAVSIILCVLNIKIFAVVVVMCFLYTLVMVGFRKYYSVLNSEEMSREARVTSHLIDSIEGILTVKAYTYNKTIFNNGKKKIERWQDTILNLGSTENLQSAIKVLIGGMGEIIVLCIGALEIIGNNLSIGELVTYNILIGYLLTPVK
;
A
#
# COMPACT_ATOMS: atom_id res chain seq x y z
N LEU A 1 13.85 -24.95 27.48
CA LEU A 1 13.17 -23.82 28.12
C LEU A 1 13.28 -22.59 27.21
N PHE A 2 12.12 -22.00 26.88
CA PHE A 2 11.85 -20.67 26.28
C PHE A 2 11.79 -20.49 24.75
N PRO A 3 10.83 -21.09 24.03
CA PRO A 3 10.42 -20.54 22.75
C PRO A 3 9.31 -19.45 22.85
N TYR A 4 8.58 -19.39 23.99
CA TYR A 4 7.43 -18.48 24.13
C TYR A 4 7.80 -17.00 24.31
N THR A 5 8.93 -16.69 24.92
CA THR A 5 9.36 -15.30 25.19
C THR A 5 9.77 -14.54 23.93
N THR A 6 10.30 -15.22 22.93
CA THR A 6 10.70 -14.59 21.66
C THR A 6 9.50 -14.27 20.74
N LEU A 7 8.49 -15.15 20.74
CA LEU A 7 7.24 -14.93 19.98
C LEU A 7 6.43 -13.77 20.59
N PHE A 8 6.23 -13.74 21.88
CA PHE A 8 5.55 -12.62 22.56
C PHE A 8 6.28 -11.29 22.36
N ARG A 9 7.61 -11.30 22.38
CA ARG A 9 8.40 -10.08 22.19
C ARG A 9 8.28 -9.52 20.77
N SER A 10 8.23 -10.38 19.76
CA SER A 10 8.05 -9.95 18.36
C SER A 10 6.66 -9.37 18.12
N ASP A 11 5.63 -9.94 18.72
CA ASP A 11 4.26 -9.45 18.57
C ASP A 11 4.05 -8.11 19.29
N VAL A 12 4.64 -7.95 20.50
CA VAL A 12 4.62 -6.67 21.23
C VAL A 12 5.35 -5.58 20.45
N ILE A 13 6.50 -5.87 19.85
CA ILE A 13 7.25 -4.91 19.02
C ILE A 13 6.42 -4.51 17.79
N ARG A 14 5.81 -5.45 17.08
CA ARG A 14 4.94 -5.16 15.92
C ARG A 14 3.74 -4.30 16.31
N VAL A 15 3.10 -4.58 17.44
CA VAL A 15 2.01 -3.76 17.96
C VAL A 15 2.50 -2.37 18.35
N GLN A 16 3.65 -2.25 18.98
CA GLN A 16 4.26 -0.98 19.34
C GLN A 16 4.60 -0.16 18.09
N GLU A 17 5.23 -0.74 17.08
CA GLU A 17 5.55 -0.08 15.81
C GLU A 17 4.28 0.37 15.08
N ALA A 18 3.25 -0.47 15.02
CA ALA A 18 1.96 -0.11 14.42
C ALA A 18 1.26 1.03 15.17
N LEU A 19 1.28 1.02 16.50
CA LEU A 19 0.70 2.09 17.32
C LEU A 19 1.48 3.40 17.17
N VAL A 20 2.80 3.35 17.23
CA VAL A 20 3.65 4.55 17.10
C VAL A 20 3.47 5.17 15.71
N SER A 21 3.52 4.37 14.65
CA SER A 21 3.30 4.87 13.29
C SER A 21 1.90 5.44 13.10
N SER A 22 0.86 4.77 13.60
CA SER A 22 -0.51 5.26 13.45
C SER A 22 -0.80 6.52 14.28
N ILE A 23 -0.30 6.60 15.52
CA ILE A 23 -0.57 7.73 16.42
C ILE A 23 0.23 8.99 16.05
N LEU A 24 1.47 8.81 15.56
CA LEU A 24 2.33 9.95 15.24
C LEU A 24 2.22 10.37 13.77
N VAL A 25 2.27 9.43 12.83
CA VAL A 25 2.31 9.74 11.40
C VAL A 25 0.98 10.28 10.90
N LEU A 26 -0.15 9.67 11.27
CA LEU A 26 -1.46 10.11 10.79
C LEU A 26 -1.82 11.57 11.15
N PRO A 27 -1.62 12.06 12.40
CA PRO A 27 -1.88 13.48 12.70
C PRO A 27 -0.92 14.43 11.98
N ILE A 28 0.34 14.04 11.80
CA ILE A 28 1.32 14.85 11.08
C ILE A 28 0.93 14.97 9.61
N ASP A 29 0.59 13.85 8.97
CA ASP A 29 0.13 13.83 7.58
C ASP A 29 -1.15 14.64 7.41
N ALA A 30 -2.10 14.53 8.33
CA ALA A 30 -3.34 15.31 8.29
C ALA A 30 -3.07 16.83 8.40
N LEU A 31 -2.22 17.24 9.32
CA LEU A 31 -1.81 18.66 9.46
C LEU A 31 -1.10 19.15 8.20
N PHE A 32 -0.22 18.32 7.65
CA PHE A 32 0.52 18.63 6.43
C PHE A 32 -0.42 18.78 5.21
N ILE A 33 -1.37 17.87 5.02
CA ILE A 33 -2.38 17.95 3.96
C ILE A 33 -3.19 19.25 4.09
N ILE A 34 -3.62 19.61 5.29
CA ILE A 34 -4.38 20.85 5.55
C ILE A 34 -3.53 22.07 5.19
N ALA A 35 -2.29 22.14 5.68
CA ALA A 35 -1.40 23.26 5.43
C ALA A 35 -1.12 23.44 3.93
N VAL A 36 -0.76 22.37 3.24
CA VAL A 36 -0.50 22.39 1.79
C VAL A 36 -1.77 22.77 1.01
N SER A 37 -2.93 22.24 1.40
CA SER A 37 -4.20 22.57 0.74
C SER A 37 -4.54 24.07 0.85
N ILE A 38 -4.28 24.68 2.02
CA ILE A 38 -4.48 26.12 2.20
C ILE A 38 -3.55 26.91 1.29
N ILE A 39 -2.26 26.55 1.22
CA ILE A 39 -1.28 27.22 0.36
C ILE A 39 -1.70 27.12 -1.11
N LEU A 40 -2.06 25.92 -1.58
CA LEU A 40 -2.50 25.71 -2.95
C LEU A 40 -3.78 26.49 -3.29
N CYS A 41 -4.72 26.55 -2.38
CA CYS A 41 -5.96 27.32 -2.55
C CYS A 41 -5.70 28.83 -2.69
N VAL A 42 -4.78 29.38 -1.89
CA VAL A 42 -4.43 30.81 -1.92
C VAL A 42 -3.67 31.18 -3.21
N LEU A 43 -2.79 30.30 -3.69
CA LEU A 43 -2.02 30.54 -4.90
C LEU A 43 -2.91 30.62 -6.16
N ASN A 44 -3.73 29.61 -6.42
CA ASN A 44 -4.66 29.61 -7.55
C ASN A 44 -5.80 28.59 -7.36
N ILE A 45 -7.01 29.10 -7.25
CA ILE A 45 -8.21 28.28 -7.01
C ILE A 45 -8.54 27.31 -8.18
N LYS A 46 -8.23 27.67 -9.43
CA LYS A 46 -8.53 26.84 -10.59
C LYS A 46 -7.65 25.58 -10.61
N ILE A 47 -6.35 25.76 -10.34
CA ILE A 47 -5.41 24.64 -10.27
C ILE A 47 -5.72 23.78 -9.05
N PHE A 48 -6.07 24.42 -7.91
CA PHE A 48 -6.47 23.71 -6.69
C PHE A 48 -7.70 22.81 -6.94
N ALA A 49 -8.69 23.26 -7.70
CA ALA A 49 -9.85 22.45 -8.06
C ALA A 49 -9.44 21.14 -8.79
N VAL A 50 -8.45 21.20 -9.68
CA VAL A 50 -7.92 19.99 -10.36
C VAL A 50 -7.29 19.03 -9.33
N VAL A 51 -6.53 19.55 -8.40
CA VAL A 51 -5.90 18.74 -7.33
C VAL A 51 -6.94 18.06 -6.47
N VAL A 52 -8.02 18.75 -6.11
CA VAL A 52 -9.16 18.17 -5.36
C VAL A 52 -9.81 17.02 -6.14
N VAL A 53 -10.03 17.21 -7.45
CA VAL A 53 -10.57 16.14 -8.31
C VAL A 53 -9.63 14.94 -8.35
N MET A 54 -8.31 15.17 -8.45
CA MET A 54 -7.33 14.10 -8.40
C MET A 54 -7.41 13.33 -7.06
N CYS A 55 -7.42 14.02 -5.92
CA CYS A 55 -7.54 13.40 -4.60
C CYS A 55 -8.85 12.59 -4.48
N PHE A 56 -9.93 13.10 -5.03
CA PHE A 56 -11.21 12.38 -5.07
C PHE A 56 -11.11 11.10 -5.89
N LEU A 57 -10.51 11.14 -7.08
CA LEU A 57 -10.29 9.96 -7.93
C LEU A 57 -9.39 8.93 -7.24
N TYR A 58 -8.31 9.35 -6.57
CA TYR A 58 -7.47 8.45 -5.79
C TYR A 58 -8.26 7.73 -4.69
N THR A 59 -9.06 8.49 -3.93
CA THR A 59 -9.90 7.93 -2.87
C THR A 59 -10.91 6.92 -3.43
N LEU A 60 -11.51 7.22 -4.56
CA LEU A 60 -12.46 6.34 -5.24
C LEU A 60 -11.80 5.02 -5.67
N VAL A 61 -10.60 5.08 -6.23
CA VAL A 61 -9.81 3.88 -6.56
C VAL A 61 -9.51 3.07 -5.29
N MET A 62 -9.03 3.70 -4.22
CA MET A 62 -8.73 3.00 -2.96
C MET A 62 -9.97 2.30 -2.37
N VAL A 63 -11.10 2.99 -2.30
CA VAL A 63 -12.35 2.43 -1.77
C VAL A 63 -12.86 1.28 -2.66
N GLY A 64 -12.75 1.43 -3.98
CA GLY A 64 -13.17 0.39 -4.93
C GLY A 64 -12.37 -0.91 -4.79
N PHE A 65 -11.07 -0.82 -4.56
CA PHE A 65 -10.20 -1.99 -4.41
C PHE A 65 -10.19 -2.57 -2.98
N ARG A 66 -10.59 -1.79 -1.97
CA ARG A 66 -10.48 -2.16 -0.55
C ARG A 66 -11.09 -3.53 -0.21
N LYS A 67 -12.31 -3.78 -0.67
CA LYS A 67 -13.03 -5.04 -0.36
C LYS A 67 -12.32 -6.24 -0.97
N TYR A 68 -11.90 -6.12 -2.22
CA TYR A 68 -11.22 -7.19 -2.96
C TYR A 68 -9.85 -7.49 -2.34
N TYR A 69 -9.09 -6.45 -2.03
CA TYR A 69 -7.80 -6.54 -1.37
C TYR A 69 -7.90 -7.21 0.01
N SER A 70 -8.90 -6.82 0.83
CA SER A 70 -9.11 -7.39 2.16
C SER A 70 -9.39 -8.90 2.10
N VAL A 71 -10.15 -9.37 1.11
CA VAL A 71 -10.44 -10.80 0.93
C VAL A 71 -9.18 -11.57 0.53
N LEU A 72 -8.42 -11.06 -0.46
CA LEU A 72 -7.19 -11.69 -0.93
C LEU A 72 -6.12 -11.73 0.16
N ASN A 73 -5.95 -10.65 0.92
CA ASN A 73 -4.99 -10.58 2.02
C ASN A 73 -5.34 -11.56 3.15
N SER A 74 -6.63 -11.70 3.49
CA SER A 74 -7.10 -12.69 4.47
C SER A 74 -6.86 -14.13 3.98
N GLU A 75 -7.04 -14.38 2.69
CA GLU A 75 -6.77 -15.69 2.10
C GLU A 75 -5.27 -15.99 2.08
N GLU A 76 -4.43 -15.03 1.76
CA GLU A 76 -2.97 -15.13 1.77
C GLU A 76 -2.48 -15.50 3.17
N MET A 77 -2.87 -14.76 4.21
CA MET A 77 -2.53 -15.04 5.61
C MET A 77 -2.97 -16.46 6.05
N SER A 78 -4.16 -16.90 5.65
CA SER A 78 -4.66 -18.23 5.95
C SER A 78 -3.84 -19.34 5.27
N ARG A 79 -3.38 -19.10 4.03
CA ARG A 79 -2.55 -20.06 3.28
C ARG A 79 -1.12 -20.10 3.80
N GLU A 80 -0.55 -18.94 4.16
CA GLU A 80 0.75 -18.83 4.84
C GLU A 80 0.75 -19.62 6.14
N ALA A 81 -0.25 -19.44 7.00
CA ALA A 81 -0.39 -20.18 8.25
C ALA A 81 -0.43 -21.70 8.02
N ARG A 82 -1.13 -22.16 6.99
CA ARG A 82 -1.19 -23.58 6.62
C ARG A 82 0.14 -24.15 6.14
N VAL A 83 0.93 -23.36 5.41
CA VAL A 83 2.28 -23.75 4.98
C VAL A 83 3.20 -23.82 6.20
N THR A 84 3.18 -22.81 7.05
CA THR A 84 4.00 -22.74 8.26
C THR A 84 3.69 -23.89 9.22
N SER A 85 2.40 -24.16 9.49
CA SER A 85 2.00 -25.32 10.32
C SER A 85 2.50 -26.63 9.73
N HIS A 86 2.35 -26.82 8.41
CA HIS A 86 2.83 -28.04 7.76
C HIS A 86 4.36 -28.21 7.84
N LEU A 87 5.11 -27.14 7.80
CA LEU A 87 6.57 -27.17 7.98
C LEU A 87 6.94 -27.54 9.40
N ILE A 88 6.28 -26.96 10.40
CA ILE A 88 6.49 -27.26 11.82
C ILE A 88 6.17 -28.75 12.09
N ASP A 89 4.98 -29.21 11.67
CA ASP A 89 4.56 -30.59 11.84
C ASP A 89 5.54 -31.57 11.17
N SER A 90 6.08 -31.21 10.01
CA SER A 90 7.03 -32.03 9.26
C SER A 90 8.40 -32.11 9.94
N ILE A 91 8.82 -31.03 10.62
CA ILE A 91 10.08 -30.99 11.38
C ILE A 91 9.93 -31.78 12.68
N GLU A 92 8.85 -31.55 13.43
CA GLU A 92 8.57 -32.27 14.67
C GLU A 92 8.41 -33.80 14.43
N GLY A 93 7.74 -34.16 13.33
CA GLY A 93 7.53 -35.56 12.96
C GLY A 93 8.65 -36.22 12.15
N ILE A 94 9.80 -35.58 11.96
CA ILE A 94 10.84 -36.03 11.02
C ILE A 94 11.37 -37.45 11.29
N LEU A 95 11.45 -37.83 12.55
CA LEU A 95 11.88 -39.18 12.94
C LEU A 95 10.85 -40.23 12.50
N THR A 96 9.59 -39.94 12.71
CA THR A 96 8.47 -40.81 12.30
C THR A 96 8.39 -40.92 10.78
N VAL A 97 8.55 -39.81 10.08
CA VAL A 97 8.54 -39.73 8.62
C VAL A 97 9.66 -40.58 8.00
N LYS A 98 10.86 -40.51 8.58
CA LYS A 98 12.01 -41.33 8.16
C LYS A 98 11.80 -42.81 8.43
N ALA A 99 11.21 -43.16 9.59
CA ALA A 99 10.95 -44.57 9.97
C ALA A 99 9.96 -45.24 9.03
N TYR A 100 8.96 -44.53 8.52
CA TYR A 100 7.91 -45.09 7.64
C TYR A 100 8.14 -44.84 6.13
N THR A 101 9.28 -44.31 5.70
CA THR A 101 9.62 -44.02 4.29
C THR A 101 8.60 -43.13 3.56
N TYR A 102 7.87 -42.28 4.30
CA TYR A 102 6.74 -41.46 3.82
C TYR A 102 7.17 -40.10 3.23
N ASN A 103 8.47 -39.92 3.00
CA ASN A 103 9.09 -38.66 2.56
C ASN A 103 8.45 -38.08 1.30
N LYS A 104 8.11 -38.91 0.31
CA LYS A 104 7.59 -38.41 -0.98
C LYS A 104 6.18 -37.83 -0.88
N THR A 105 5.34 -38.42 -0.03
CA THR A 105 3.95 -37.96 0.15
C THR A 105 3.90 -36.63 0.92
N ILE A 106 4.70 -36.53 2.00
CA ILE A 106 4.79 -35.28 2.80
C ILE A 106 5.37 -34.16 1.93
N PHE A 107 6.42 -34.44 1.19
CA PHE A 107 7.00 -33.48 0.25
C PHE A 107 5.99 -32.98 -0.79
N ASN A 108 5.25 -33.91 -1.44
CA ASN A 108 4.25 -33.53 -2.43
C ASN A 108 3.09 -32.73 -1.84
N ASN A 109 2.67 -33.04 -0.61
CA ASN A 109 1.63 -32.28 0.08
C ASN A 109 2.11 -30.88 0.47
N GLY A 110 3.34 -30.75 0.94
CA GLY A 110 3.97 -29.47 1.22
C GLY A 110 4.10 -28.62 -0.05
N LYS A 111 4.60 -29.21 -1.14
CA LYS A 111 4.71 -28.56 -2.44
C LYS A 111 3.37 -27.98 -2.92
N LYS A 112 2.29 -28.78 -2.87
CA LYS A 112 0.94 -28.29 -3.25
C LYS A 112 0.44 -27.15 -2.38
N LYS A 113 0.77 -27.13 -1.08
CA LYS A 113 0.40 -26.03 -0.20
C LYS A 113 1.17 -24.75 -0.54
N ILE A 114 2.46 -24.87 -0.84
CA ILE A 114 3.31 -23.76 -1.25
C ILE A 114 2.84 -23.20 -2.61
N GLU A 115 2.57 -24.05 -3.58
CA GLU A 115 2.05 -23.62 -4.89
C GLU A 115 0.75 -22.80 -4.75
N ARG A 116 -0.20 -23.28 -3.95
CA ARG A 116 -1.45 -22.55 -3.69
C ARG A 116 -1.24 -21.22 -2.97
N TRP A 117 -0.26 -21.13 -2.08
CA TRP A 117 0.10 -19.88 -1.43
C TRP A 117 0.75 -18.91 -2.42
N GLN A 118 1.66 -19.40 -3.27
CA GLN A 118 2.27 -18.60 -4.34
C GLN A 118 1.23 -18.05 -5.32
N ASP A 119 0.25 -18.86 -5.73
CA ASP A 119 -0.84 -18.38 -6.59
C ASP A 119 -1.62 -17.22 -5.93
N THR A 120 -1.82 -17.29 -4.62
CA THR A 120 -2.50 -16.21 -3.89
C THR A 120 -1.65 -14.95 -3.82
N ILE A 121 -0.35 -15.07 -3.58
CA ILE A 121 0.60 -13.93 -3.61
C ILE A 121 0.61 -13.30 -5.01
N LEU A 122 0.62 -14.07 -6.07
CA LEU A 122 0.58 -13.56 -7.44
C LEU A 122 -0.73 -12.81 -7.73
N ASN A 123 -1.87 -13.31 -7.27
CA ASN A 123 -3.16 -12.64 -7.41
C ASN A 123 -3.23 -11.36 -6.59
N LEU A 124 -2.69 -11.36 -5.37
CA LEU A 124 -2.59 -10.17 -4.53
C LEU A 124 -1.69 -9.12 -5.20
N GLY A 125 -0.48 -9.50 -5.61
CA GLY A 125 0.47 -8.62 -6.28
C GLY A 125 -0.05 -8.07 -7.62
N SER A 126 -0.77 -8.86 -8.40
CA SER A 126 -1.39 -8.38 -9.65
C SER A 126 -2.48 -7.33 -9.38
N THR A 127 -3.24 -7.51 -8.31
CA THR A 127 -4.26 -6.54 -7.86
C THR A 127 -3.62 -5.24 -7.38
N GLU A 128 -2.55 -5.32 -6.60
CA GLU A 128 -1.76 -4.16 -6.16
C GLU A 128 -1.15 -3.41 -7.35
N ASN A 129 -0.57 -4.15 -8.30
CA ASN A 129 0.00 -3.55 -9.50
C ASN A 129 -1.05 -2.86 -10.36
N LEU A 130 -2.24 -3.45 -10.52
CA LEU A 130 -3.34 -2.83 -11.24
C LEU A 130 -3.81 -1.55 -10.55
N GLN A 131 -4.02 -1.59 -9.23
CA GLN A 131 -4.37 -0.41 -8.45
C GLN A 131 -3.30 0.69 -8.57
N SER A 132 -2.02 0.33 -8.46
CA SER A 132 -0.90 1.24 -8.60
C SER A 132 -0.84 1.84 -10.01
N ALA A 133 -1.02 1.04 -11.06
CA ALA A 133 -1.04 1.51 -12.44
C ALA A 133 -2.15 2.55 -12.68
N ILE A 134 -3.36 2.32 -12.15
CA ILE A 134 -4.46 3.28 -12.24
C ILE A 134 -4.10 4.59 -11.52
N LYS A 135 -3.51 4.50 -10.32
CA LYS A 135 -3.06 5.68 -9.58
C LYS A 135 -1.99 6.46 -10.35
N VAL A 136 -1.00 5.79 -10.92
CA VAL A 136 0.04 6.42 -11.75
C VAL A 136 -0.55 7.13 -12.97
N LEU A 137 -1.54 6.54 -13.63
CA LEU A 137 -2.25 7.17 -14.74
C LEU A 137 -3.00 8.44 -14.29
N ILE A 138 -3.76 8.35 -13.19
CA ILE A 138 -4.48 9.52 -12.65
C ILE A 138 -3.47 10.63 -12.29
N GLY A 139 -2.36 10.28 -11.64
CA GLY A 139 -1.31 11.23 -11.26
C GLY A 139 -0.68 11.93 -12.47
N GLY A 140 -0.23 11.16 -13.46
CA GLY A 140 0.41 11.69 -14.65
C GLY A 140 -0.54 12.56 -15.51
N MET A 141 -1.79 12.12 -15.70
CA MET A 141 -2.79 12.94 -16.39
C MET A 141 -3.09 14.24 -15.63
N GLY A 142 -3.23 14.15 -14.31
CA GLY A 142 -3.47 15.32 -13.48
C GLY A 142 -2.32 16.31 -13.51
N GLU A 143 -1.08 15.84 -13.46
CA GLU A 143 0.11 16.68 -13.58
C GLU A 143 0.15 17.42 -14.93
N ILE A 144 -0.15 16.73 -16.02
CA ILE A 144 -0.23 17.36 -17.36
C ILE A 144 -1.34 18.45 -17.38
N ILE A 145 -2.51 18.15 -16.82
CA ILE A 145 -3.61 19.12 -16.75
C ILE A 145 -3.22 20.35 -15.93
N VAL A 146 -2.56 20.14 -14.79
CA VAL A 146 -2.04 21.23 -13.93
C VAL A 146 -1.05 22.10 -14.70
N LEU A 147 -0.10 21.48 -15.42
CA LEU A 147 0.86 22.22 -16.23
C LEU A 147 0.18 23.01 -17.36
N CYS A 148 -0.80 22.44 -18.06
CA CYS A 148 -1.55 23.12 -19.10
C CYS A 148 -2.34 24.32 -18.56
N ILE A 149 -3.09 24.14 -17.47
CA ILE A 149 -3.86 25.22 -16.85
C ILE A 149 -2.91 26.28 -16.28
N GLY A 150 -1.84 25.85 -15.60
CA GLY A 150 -0.82 26.75 -15.07
C GLY A 150 -0.16 27.61 -16.16
N ALA A 151 0.17 27.01 -17.31
CA ALA A 151 0.71 27.77 -18.45
C ALA A 151 -0.29 28.83 -18.97
N LEU A 152 -1.58 28.51 -19.04
CA LEU A 152 -2.61 29.46 -19.42
C LEU A 152 -2.76 30.60 -18.41
N GLU A 153 -2.67 30.30 -17.11
CA GLU A 153 -2.71 31.33 -16.05
C GLU A 153 -1.46 32.23 -16.06
N ILE A 154 -0.29 31.70 -16.45
CA ILE A 154 0.93 32.50 -16.64
C ILE A 154 0.77 33.47 -17.82
N ILE A 155 0.23 32.99 -18.94
CA ILE A 155 -0.05 33.83 -20.10
C ILE A 155 -1.05 34.94 -19.73
N GLY A 156 -2.02 34.63 -18.88
CA GLY A 156 -2.99 35.59 -18.34
C GLY A 156 -2.44 36.54 -17.25
N ASN A 157 -1.15 36.47 -16.92
CA ASN A 157 -0.50 37.22 -15.82
C ASN A 157 -1.14 36.99 -14.42
N ASN A 158 -1.84 35.87 -14.23
CA ASN A 158 -2.46 35.50 -12.96
C ASN A 158 -1.57 34.58 -12.11
N LEU A 159 -0.49 34.08 -12.67
CA LEU A 159 0.44 33.15 -12.01
C LEU A 159 1.87 33.41 -12.51
N SER A 160 2.85 33.34 -11.63
CA SER A 160 4.26 33.36 -12.01
C SER A 160 4.79 31.94 -12.31
N ILE A 161 5.90 31.87 -13.07
CA ILE A 161 6.57 30.59 -13.35
C ILE A 161 7.02 29.92 -12.02
N GLY A 162 7.51 30.70 -11.06
CA GLY A 162 7.93 30.20 -9.74
C GLY A 162 6.79 29.60 -8.95
N GLU A 163 5.59 30.21 -9.00
CA GLU A 163 4.39 29.66 -8.37
C GLU A 163 3.95 28.36 -9.02
N LEU A 164 4.01 28.20 -10.34
CA LEU A 164 3.69 26.95 -11.03
C LEU A 164 4.65 25.83 -10.64
N VAL A 165 5.95 26.10 -10.54
CA VAL A 165 6.95 25.15 -10.05
C VAL A 165 6.65 24.74 -8.61
N THR A 166 6.33 25.71 -7.76
CA THR A 166 5.94 25.46 -6.36
C THR A 166 4.69 24.58 -6.30
N TYR A 167 3.70 24.84 -7.15
CA TYR A 167 2.50 24.02 -7.27
C TYR A 167 2.83 22.56 -7.58
N ASN A 168 3.69 22.33 -8.56
CA ASN A 168 4.09 20.98 -8.99
C ASN A 168 4.76 20.20 -7.85
N ILE A 169 5.66 20.85 -7.11
CA ILE A 169 6.32 20.26 -5.96
C ILE A 169 5.32 19.93 -4.85
N LEU A 170 4.42 20.86 -4.51
CA LEU A 170 3.44 20.69 -3.45
C LEU A 170 2.39 19.61 -3.76
N ILE A 171 1.99 19.44 -5.02
CA ILE A 171 1.12 18.34 -5.45
C ILE A 171 1.79 16.99 -5.16
N GLY A 172 3.08 16.84 -5.47
CA GLY A 172 3.83 15.63 -5.16
C GLY A 172 3.77 15.28 -3.67
N TYR A 173 3.96 16.25 -2.81
CA TYR A 173 3.86 16.08 -1.36
C TYR A 173 2.43 15.77 -0.88
N LEU A 174 1.42 16.41 -1.45
CA LEU A 174 0.02 16.18 -1.08
C LEU A 174 -0.46 14.78 -1.48
N LEU A 175 0.00 14.26 -2.62
CA LEU A 175 -0.39 12.94 -3.11
C LEU A 175 0.36 11.80 -2.40
N THR A 176 1.50 12.04 -1.77
CA THR A 176 2.31 11.02 -1.10
C THR A 176 1.55 10.28 0.01
N PRO A 177 0.86 10.96 0.96
CA PRO A 177 0.09 10.29 2.00
C PRO A 177 -1.16 9.55 1.49
N VAL A 178 -1.61 9.89 0.26
CA VAL A 178 -2.81 9.30 -0.36
C VAL A 178 -2.46 8.10 -1.26
N LYS A 179 -1.19 7.96 -1.65
CA LYS A 179 -0.69 6.82 -2.44
C LYS A 179 -0.52 5.57 -1.59
#